data_83a49781d2b007f9ad13bd4877f34066
#
_entry.id   83a49781d2b007f9ad13bd4877f34066
#
_cell.length_a   1.000
_cell.length_b   1.000
_cell.length_c   1.000
_cell.angle_alpha   90.00
_cell.angle_beta   90.00
_cell.angle_gamma   90.00
#
_symmetry.space_group_name_H-M   'P 1'
#
loop_
_entity.id
_entity.type
_entity.pdbx_description
1 polymer ?
#
loop_
_entity_poly.entity_id
_entity_poly.type
_entity_poly.pdbx_seq_one_letter_code
_entity_poly.pdbx_strand_id
1 'polypeptide(L)'
;MVMGITDIDDKIIKRANEMNISPIALARIYEEDFKQDMAALKVLPPTVYMRVTENIPQIISFIERIIAHGQAYATXEGNVYFDVKSWGKRYGVLTTIHPGAEDESADSDKRHSKDFALWKAAKPQELFWTSPWGRGRPGWHIECSTIASAVFGEHLDIHTGGIDLAFPHHENEIAQCEAYHQCEQWGNYFLHSGHLHVKGSQEKMSKSLKNYITIKDFLQKFSADQFRMFCLRSRYSSAVEFSDETMDDAKHLLRAVSSFMEDASAYVKGQLVCGPVREDLLWERLDRTEATVRAALADDFDTPGAVAAVMDLIHHGNRQLTAVSKETGSPRSSVVYGSIVSYVKDFFNALGMSLGEKQVGNISVLWGGTSELVQFRARVRAYALAHTDTDTAPAPDTAPDPQRRRRRLREERQPLLEACDHLRRDLAALGVHIKVRGSTGPEREIFPYTTEDLA
;
A
#
# COMPACT_ATOMS: atom_id res chain seq x y z
N MET A 1 5.67 -4.45 17.75
CA MET A 1 4.23 -4.48 17.39
C MET A 1 3.67 -5.86 17.69
N VAL A 2 2.43 -5.92 18.26
CA VAL A 2 1.69 -7.16 18.53
C VAL A 2 0.41 -7.11 17.70
N MET A 3 0.05 -8.24 17.13
CA MET A 3 -1.26 -8.40 16.47
C MET A 3 -2.00 -9.58 17.11
N GLY A 4 -3.18 -9.34 17.63
CA GLY A 4 -4.04 -10.37 18.16
C GLY A 4 -4.69 -11.16 17.02
N ILE A 5 -4.80 -12.46 17.21
CA ILE A 5 -5.53 -13.35 16.29
C ILE A 5 -6.77 -13.83 17.03
N THR A 6 -7.93 -13.32 16.65
CA THR A 6 -9.22 -13.75 17.16
C THR A 6 -9.59 -15.07 16.49
N ASP A 7 -9.13 -16.15 17.09
CA ASP A 7 -9.28 -17.50 16.53
C ASP A 7 -10.47 -18.27 17.15
N ILE A 8 -11.34 -17.56 17.86
CA ILE A 8 -12.62 -18.09 18.36
C ILE A 8 -13.64 -16.96 18.47
N ASP A 9 -14.77 -17.09 17.80
CA ASP A 9 -15.93 -16.20 17.91
C ASP A 9 -17.17 -16.89 17.36
N ASP A 10 -18.32 -16.21 17.44
CA ASP A 10 -19.60 -16.75 16.94
C ASP A 10 -19.55 -17.10 15.45
N LYS A 11 -18.88 -16.27 14.64
CA LYS A 11 -18.80 -16.48 13.18
C LYS A 11 -17.94 -17.68 12.85
N ILE A 12 -16.83 -17.87 13.57
CA ILE A 12 -15.94 -19.03 13.39
C ILE A 12 -16.68 -20.31 13.75
N ILE A 13 -17.39 -20.31 14.90
CA ILE A 13 -18.15 -21.49 15.36
C ILE A 13 -19.22 -21.86 14.32
N LYS A 14 -19.99 -20.87 13.87
CA LYS A 14 -21.04 -21.09 12.86
C LYS A 14 -20.47 -21.69 11.58
N ARG A 15 -19.40 -21.07 11.06
CA ARG A 15 -18.78 -21.51 9.80
C ARG A 15 -18.16 -22.90 9.92
N ALA A 16 -17.54 -23.20 11.06
CA ALA A 16 -16.95 -24.50 11.34
C ALA A 16 -18.02 -25.60 11.34
N ASN A 17 -19.18 -25.31 11.97
CA ASN A 17 -20.32 -26.23 11.97
C ASN A 17 -20.83 -26.48 10.54
N GLU A 18 -20.96 -25.42 9.72
CA GLU A 18 -21.38 -25.53 8.31
C GLU A 18 -20.42 -26.42 7.51
N MET A 19 -19.13 -26.33 7.80
CA MET A 19 -18.07 -27.07 7.07
C MET A 19 -17.76 -28.44 7.70
N ASN A 20 -18.36 -28.73 8.85
CA ASN A 20 -18.14 -29.97 9.62
C ASN A 20 -16.66 -30.18 9.95
N ILE A 21 -16.00 -29.11 10.42
CA ILE A 21 -14.61 -29.16 10.93
C ILE A 21 -14.55 -28.45 12.28
N SER A 22 -13.46 -28.62 13.03
CA SER A 22 -13.32 -27.96 14.32
C SER A 22 -13.10 -26.44 14.11
N PRO A 23 -13.64 -25.60 15.02
CA PRO A 23 -13.40 -24.16 14.94
C PRO A 23 -11.92 -23.79 14.95
N ILE A 24 -11.10 -24.50 15.74
CA ILE A 24 -9.65 -24.24 15.83
C ILE A 24 -8.98 -24.56 14.47
N ALA A 25 -9.33 -25.69 13.84
CA ALA A 25 -8.78 -26.05 12.54
C ALA A 25 -9.14 -25.02 11.47
N LEU A 26 -10.40 -24.55 11.47
CA LEU A 26 -10.85 -23.52 10.53
C LEU A 26 -10.07 -22.22 10.74
N ALA A 27 -9.91 -21.80 11.99
CA ALA A 27 -9.17 -20.57 12.33
C ALA A 27 -7.72 -20.64 11.83
N ARG A 28 -7.05 -21.79 11.96
CA ARG A 28 -5.67 -21.97 11.49
C ARG A 28 -5.57 -21.82 9.98
N ILE A 29 -6.54 -22.35 9.23
CA ILE A 29 -6.58 -22.21 7.77
C ILE A 29 -6.66 -20.72 7.38
N TYR A 30 -7.59 -19.98 7.98
CA TYR A 30 -7.78 -18.56 7.64
C TYR A 30 -6.64 -17.68 8.16
N GLU A 31 -6.02 -18.04 9.28
CA GLU A 31 -4.83 -17.35 9.77
C GLU A 31 -3.68 -17.44 8.76
N GLU A 32 -3.44 -18.63 8.20
CA GLU A 32 -2.40 -18.84 7.20
C GLU A 32 -2.72 -18.07 5.91
N ASP A 33 -3.96 -18.10 5.44
CA ASP A 33 -4.41 -17.29 4.30
C ASP A 33 -4.15 -15.81 4.51
N PHE A 34 -4.49 -15.30 5.69
CA PHE A 34 -4.28 -13.89 6.05
C PHE A 34 -2.79 -13.53 5.99
N LYS A 35 -1.94 -14.36 6.57
CA LYS A 35 -0.48 -14.09 6.59
C LYS A 35 0.11 -14.09 5.17
N GLN A 36 -0.34 -15.02 4.33
CA GLN A 36 0.09 -15.08 2.92
C GLN A 36 -0.38 -13.83 2.15
N ASP A 37 -1.63 -13.42 2.34
CA ASP A 37 -2.20 -12.23 1.68
C ASP A 37 -1.45 -10.96 2.10
N MET A 38 -1.15 -10.81 3.40
CA MET A 38 -0.40 -9.66 3.90
C MET A 38 1.02 -9.62 3.32
N ALA A 39 1.69 -10.77 3.25
CA ALA A 39 3.03 -10.87 2.65
C ALA A 39 2.98 -10.50 1.16
N ALA A 40 1.95 -10.95 0.44
CA ALA A 40 1.78 -10.63 -0.98
C ALA A 40 1.56 -9.13 -1.21
N LEU A 41 0.94 -8.42 -0.27
CA LEU A 41 0.79 -6.96 -0.30
C LEU A 41 2.01 -6.21 0.24
N LYS A 42 3.10 -6.92 0.57
CA LYS A 42 4.34 -6.35 1.13
C LYS A 42 4.12 -5.70 2.50
N VAL A 43 3.14 -6.19 3.27
CA VAL A 43 2.92 -5.75 4.65
C VAL A 43 3.87 -6.55 5.55
N LEU A 44 4.71 -5.86 6.29
CA LEU A 44 5.64 -6.50 7.21
C LEU A 44 4.87 -7.21 8.34
N PRO A 45 5.27 -8.42 8.73
CA PRO A 45 4.61 -9.08 9.85
C PRO A 45 4.84 -8.31 11.16
N PRO A 46 3.93 -8.39 12.12
CA PRO A 46 4.19 -7.85 13.45
C PRO A 46 5.35 -8.60 14.12
N THR A 47 5.87 -8.04 15.19
CA THR A 47 6.90 -8.71 15.99
C THR A 47 6.39 -10.05 16.51
N VAL A 48 5.11 -10.09 16.95
CA VAL A 48 4.49 -11.31 17.43
C VAL A 48 2.99 -11.32 17.09
N TYR A 49 2.50 -12.51 16.69
CA TYR A 49 1.07 -12.82 16.63
C TYR A 49 0.70 -13.55 17.92
N MET A 50 -0.42 -13.16 18.53
CA MET A 50 -0.89 -13.83 19.76
C MET A 50 -2.33 -14.31 19.54
N ARG A 51 -2.53 -15.62 19.66
CA ARG A 51 -3.84 -16.24 19.49
C ARG A 51 -4.63 -16.21 20.79
N VAL A 52 -5.91 -15.91 20.66
CA VAL A 52 -6.84 -15.88 21.81
C VAL A 52 -6.91 -17.26 22.49
N THR A 53 -7.04 -18.35 21.69
CA THR A 53 -7.17 -19.70 22.23
C THR A 53 -5.94 -20.17 23.01
N GLU A 54 -4.79 -19.55 22.80
CA GLU A 54 -3.55 -19.87 23.53
C GLU A 54 -3.39 -19.02 24.81
N ASN A 55 -4.32 -18.10 25.09
CA ASN A 55 -4.23 -17.17 26.20
C ASN A 55 -5.47 -17.21 27.11
N ILE A 56 -6.22 -18.30 27.10
CA ILE A 56 -7.47 -18.42 27.88
C ILE A 56 -7.22 -18.30 29.40
N PRO A 57 -6.22 -18.98 29.99
CA PRO A 57 -5.97 -18.81 31.44
C PRO A 57 -5.64 -17.36 31.79
N GLN A 58 -4.90 -16.66 30.96
CA GLN A 58 -4.57 -15.25 31.17
C GLN A 58 -5.81 -14.36 31.09
N ILE A 59 -6.71 -14.65 30.14
CA ILE A 59 -8.00 -13.94 30.01
C ILE A 59 -8.83 -14.13 31.29
N ILE A 60 -8.94 -15.36 31.76
CA ILE A 60 -9.71 -15.68 33.02
C ILE A 60 -9.10 -14.89 34.19
N SER A 61 -7.79 -14.92 34.34
CA SER A 61 -7.09 -14.19 35.41
C SER A 61 -7.33 -12.68 35.32
N PHE A 62 -7.33 -12.14 34.09
CA PHE A 62 -7.58 -10.72 33.81
C PHE A 62 -8.99 -10.33 34.28
N ILE A 63 -9.99 -11.16 33.94
CA ILE A 63 -11.39 -10.94 34.36
C ILE A 63 -11.52 -11.01 35.88
N GLU A 64 -10.91 -12.01 36.51
CA GLU A 64 -10.94 -12.16 37.98
C GLU A 64 -10.43 -10.90 38.68
N ARG A 65 -9.36 -10.28 38.11
CA ARG A 65 -8.81 -9.07 38.72
C ARG A 65 -9.76 -7.87 38.54
N ILE A 66 -10.45 -7.74 37.41
CA ILE A 66 -11.45 -6.68 37.22
C ILE A 66 -12.61 -6.88 38.20
N ILE A 67 -13.05 -8.13 38.44
CA ILE A 67 -14.07 -8.45 39.42
C ILE A 67 -13.60 -8.04 40.85
N ALA A 68 -12.35 -8.38 41.19
CA ALA A 68 -11.77 -8.05 42.46
C ALA A 68 -11.70 -6.53 42.71
N HIS A 69 -11.52 -5.76 41.62
CA HIS A 69 -11.53 -4.29 41.72
C HIS A 69 -12.95 -3.69 41.74
N GLY A 70 -13.99 -4.53 41.66
CA GLY A 70 -15.39 -4.10 41.79
C GLY A 70 -16.01 -3.57 40.48
N GLN A 71 -15.35 -3.78 39.32
CA GLN A 71 -15.83 -3.23 38.06
C GLN A 71 -16.38 -4.28 37.08
N ALA A 72 -16.55 -5.50 37.56
CA ALA A 72 -17.22 -6.58 36.83
C ALA A 72 -17.98 -7.49 37.77
N TYR A 73 -18.94 -8.21 37.21
CA TYR A 73 -19.78 -9.12 38.01
C TYR A 73 -20.14 -10.37 37.21
N ALA A 74 -20.22 -11.50 37.92
CA ALA A 74 -20.70 -12.78 37.38
C ALA A 74 -22.20 -12.92 37.64
N THR A 75 -22.85 -13.61 36.75
CA THR A 75 -24.29 -13.89 36.87
C THR A 75 -24.54 -15.38 37.10
N UNK A 76 -25.53 -15.59 37.34
CA UNK A 76 -25.93 -16.85 37.51
C UNK A 76 -25.94 -17.72 36.37
N GLU A 77 -26.20 -17.17 35.37
CA GLU A 77 -26.19 -17.94 34.11
C GLU A 77 -24.76 -18.30 33.66
N GLY A 78 -23.76 -17.81 34.35
CA GLY A 78 -22.36 -18.11 33.98
C GLY A 78 -21.75 -17.09 33.09
N ASN A 79 -22.39 -15.96 32.84
CA ASN A 79 -21.80 -14.83 32.11
C ASN A 79 -21.06 -13.92 33.07
N VAL A 80 -20.05 -13.19 32.55
CA VAL A 80 -19.41 -12.11 33.31
C VAL A 80 -19.49 -10.84 32.49
N TYR A 81 -19.94 -9.77 33.12
CA TYR A 81 -20.11 -8.47 32.48
C TYR A 81 -19.23 -7.40 33.14
N PHE A 82 -18.72 -6.49 32.34
CA PHE A 82 -18.12 -5.26 32.84
C PHE A 82 -19.22 -4.31 33.25
N ASP A 83 -19.10 -3.74 34.46
CA ASP A 83 -20.07 -2.81 35.04
C ASP A 83 -19.70 -1.38 34.63
N VAL A 84 -20.28 -0.91 33.52
CA VAL A 84 -19.98 0.42 32.95
C VAL A 84 -20.32 1.53 33.93
N LYS A 85 -21.40 1.36 34.72
CA LYS A 85 -21.81 2.35 35.72
C LYS A 85 -20.76 2.49 36.83
N SER A 86 -20.19 1.37 37.29
CA SER A 86 -19.13 1.39 38.31
C SER A 86 -17.85 2.07 37.79
N TRP A 87 -17.60 1.99 36.49
CA TRP A 87 -16.46 2.64 35.85
C TRP A 87 -16.65 4.16 35.76
N GLY A 88 -17.87 4.65 35.56
CA GLY A 88 -18.28 6.02 35.75
C GLY A 88 -17.97 6.96 34.60
N LYS A 89 -17.41 8.12 34.89
CA LYS A 89 -17.38 9.30 34.02
C LYS A 89 -16.50 9.19 32.77
N ARG A 90 -15.61 8.18 32.69
CA ARG A 90 -14.62 8.10 31.61
C ARG A 90 -15.05 7.25 30.43
N TYR A 91 -16.21 6.60 30.48
CA TYR A 91 -16.68 5.78 29.36
C TYR A 91 -17.18 6.68 28.23
N GLY A 92 -16.64 6.49 27.03
CA GLY A 92 -16.96 7.32 25.86
C GLY A 92 -15.83 8.23 25.41
N VAL A 93 -14.59 7.93 25.75
CA VAL A 93 -13.41 8.74 25.43
C VAL A 93 -13.18 8.82 23.90
N LEU A 94 -13.46 7.72 23.18
CA LEU A 94 -13.20 7.62 21.74
C LEU A 94 -14.42 7.94 20.88
N THR A 95 -15.53 8.38 21.48
CA THR A 95 -16.74 8.70 20.72
C THR A 95 -17.34 10.03 21.17
N THR A 96 -17.74 10.85 20.23
CA THR A 96 -18.56 12.04 20.47
C THR A 96 -20.05 11.69 20.45
N ILE A 97 -20.39 10.48 20.00
CA ILE A 97 -21.76 9.99 19.98
C ILE A 97 -22.04 9.39 21.34
N HIS A 98 -22.85 10.06 22.16
CA HIS A 98 -23.36 9.42 23.34
C HIS A 98 -24.15 8.20 22.89
N PRO A 99 -23.75 7.00 23.32
CA PRO A 99 -24.49 5.82 22.89
C PRO A 99 -25.93 5.98 23.36
N GLY A 100 -26.80 6.31 22.44
CA GLY A 100 -28.23 6.22 22.66
C GLY A 100 -28.55 4.79 23.04
N ALA A 101 -29.64 4.57 23.68
CA ALA A 101 -30.06 3.26 24.12
C ALA A 101 -30.42 2.38 22.90
N GLU A 102 -29.41 2.00 22.16
CA GLU A 102 -29.57 1.07 21.03
C GLU A 102 -28.73 -0.17 21.33
N ASP A 103 -29.36 -1.08 21.82
CA ASP A 103 -29.31 -2.52 21.71
C ASP A 103 -30.04 -3.12 22.88
N GLU A 104 -31.36 -3.13 22.79
CA GLU A 104 -32.20 -3.98 23.59
C GLU A 104 -32.11 -5.43 23.08
N SER A 105 -30.92 -5.94 22.80
CA SER A 105 -30.77 -7.37 22.78
C SER A 105 -30.67 -7.77 24.24
N ALA A 106 -31.79 -8.18 24.74
CA ALA A 106 -31.94 -8.54 26.12
C ALA A 106 -31.20 -9.83 26.43
N ASP A 107 -29.91 -9.71 26.73
CA ASP A 107 -29.32 -10.65 27.65
C ASP A 107 -29.97 -10.31 29.02
N SER A 108 -30.93 -11.11 29.40
CA SER A 108 -31.83 -10.85 30.53
C SER A 108 -31.14 -10.76 31.86
N ASP A 109 -29.85 -11.11 31.94
CA ASP A 109 -29.09 -11.16 33.19
C ASP A 109 -28.14 -9.98 33.41
N LYS A 110 -28.10 -8.99 32.47
CA LYS A 110 -27.33 -7.76 32.64
C LYS A 110 -27.97 -6.84 33.69
N ARG A 111 -27.13 -6.19 34.49
CA ARG A 111 -27.58 -5.12 35.38
C ARG A 111 -27.96 -3.85 34.65
N HIS A 112 -27.25 -3.60 33.52
CA HIS A 112 -27.41 -2.39 32.73
C HIS A 112 -27.23 -2.70 31.25
N SER A 113 -27.99 -2.04 30.40
CA SER A 113 -27.94 -2.26 28.95
C SER A 113 -26.55 -1.97 28.33
N LYS A 114 -25.79 -1.03 28.91
CA LYS A 114 -24.45 -0.67 28.46
C LYS A 114 -23.35 -1.63 28.93
N ASP A 115 -23.63 -2.53 29.84
CA ASP A 115 -22.67 -3.51 30.31
C ASP A 115 -22.30 -4.44 29.16
N PHE A 116 -21.03 -4.84 29.07
CA PHE A 116 -20.56 -5.68 27.98
C PHE A 116 -19.90 -6.94 28.50
N ALA A 117 -20.00 -8.00 27.69
CA ALA A 117 -19.57 -9.33 28.11
C ALA A 117 -18.05 -9.44 28.15
N LEU A 118 -17.51 -9.92 29.27
CA LEU A 118 -16.11 -10.34 29.43
C LEU A 118 -15.99 -11.86 29.25
N TRP A 119 -16.98 -12.63 29.70
CA TRP A 119 -17.05 -14.08 29.56
C TRP A 119 -18.48 -14.45 29.22
N LYS A 120 -18.63 -15.27 28.19
CA LYS A 120 -19.95 -15.74 27.73
C LYS A 120 -20.11 -17.21 28.07
N ALA A 121 -21.20 -17.56 28.77
CA ALA A 121 -21.55 -18.93 29.06
C ALA A 121 -21.74 -19.72 27.77
N ALA A 122 -21.21 -20.92 27.69
CA ALA A 122 -21.28 -21.75 26.49
C ALA A 122 -22.72 -22.26 26.28
N LYS A 123 -23.16 -22.16 25.02
CA LYS A 123 -24.41 -22.79 24.57
C LYS A 123 -24.19 -24.30 24.40
N PRO A 124 -25.27 -25.11 24.41
CA PRO A 124 -25.10 -26.53 24.14
C PRO A 124 -24.35 -26.80 22.85
N GLN A 125 -23.38 -27.72 22.93
CA GLN A 125 -22.55 -28.17 21.79
C GLN A 125 -21.56 -27.14 21.26
N GLU A 126 -21.40 -25.98 21.91
CA GLU A 126 -20.33 -25.02 21.58
C GLU A 126 -18.99 -25.46 22.17
N LEU A 127 -17.92 -25.05 21.52
CA LEU A 127 -16.57 -25.11 22.09
C LEU A 127 -16.51 -24.23 23.34
N PHE A 128 -15.93 -24.75 24.42
CA PHE A 128 -15.86 -24.03 25.68
C PHE A 128 -14.56 -24.31 26.42
N TRP A 129 -14.27 -23.42 27.35
CA TRP A 129 -13.21 -23.61 28.35
C TRP A 129 -13.83 -23.53 29.74
N THR A 130 -13.24 -24.25 30.68
CA THR A 130 -13.66 -24.21 32.06
C THR A 130 -13.15 -22.94 32.73
N SER A 131 -14.00 -22.28 33.50
CA SER A 131 -13.67 -21.07 34.23
C SER A 131 -14.30 -21.12 35.63
N PRO A 132 -13.94 -20.20 36.55
CA PRO A 132 -14.62 -20.12 37.86
C PRO A 132 -16.14 -19.87 37.80
N TRP A 133 -16.60 -19.34 36.65
CA TRP A 133 -18.01 -18.99 36.44
C TRP A 133 -18.79 -20.06 35.70
N GLY A 134 -18.10 -21.12 35.26
CA GLY A 134 -18.68 -22.23 34.50
C GLY A 134 -18.02 -22.38 33.13
N ARG A 135 -18.62 -23.21 32.28
CA ARG A 135 -18.15 -23.45 30.90
C ARG A 135 -18.51 -22.27 30.03
N GLY A 136 -17.55 -21.76 29.28
CA GLY A 136 -17.79 -20.60 28.44
C GLY A 136 -16.61 -20.24 27.55
N ARG A 137 -16.65 -19.02 27.03
CA ARG A 137 -15.60 -18.49 26.20
C ARG A 137 -15.47 -16.97 26.40
N PRO A 138 -14.33 -16.37 26.01
CA PRO A 138 -14.15 -14.93 26.19
C PRO A 138 -15.16 -14.11 25.39
N GLY A 139 -15.51 -12.94 25.92
CA GLY A 139 -16.08 -11.86 25.12
C GLY A 139 -15.01 -11.26 24.24
N TRP A 140 -15.42 -10.62 23.15
CA TRP A 140 -14.50 -10.13 22.14
C TRP A 140 -13.49 -9.09 22.67
N HIS A 141 -13.96 -8.17 23.51
CA HIS A 141 -13.13 -7.02 23.90
C HIS A 141 -12.03 -7.39 24.91
N ILE A 142 -12.26 -8.38 25.77
CA ILE A 142 -11.30 -8.77 26.81
C ILE A 142 -10.08 -9.49 26.20
N GLU A 143 -10.24 -10.09 25.04
CA GLU A 143 -9.18 -10.79 24.31
C GLU A 143 -8.02 -9.86 24.02
N CYS A 144 -8.31 -8.73 23.40
CA CYS A 144 -7.30 -7.75 23.00
C CYS A 144 -6.68 -7.05 24.21
N SER A 145 -7.48 -6.76 25.24
CA SER A 145 -6.97 -6.17 26.49
C SER A 145 -5.94 -7.08 27.16
N THR A 146 -6.24 -8.36 27.24
CA THR A 146 -5.34 -9.35 27.85
C THR A 146 -4.04 -9.47 27.05
N ILE A 147 -4.15 -9.58 25.72
CA ILE A 147 -3.00 -9.73 24.84
C ILE A 147 -2.10 -8.48 24.91
N ALA A 148 -2.69 -7.29 24.83
CA ALA A 148 -1.93 -6.04 24.90
C ALA A 148 -1.23 -5.89 26.24
N SER A 149 -1.94 -6.19 27.32
CA SER A 149 -1.38 -6.09 28.69
C SER A 149 -0.26 -7.09 28.92
N ALA A 150 -0.35 -8.29 28.36
CA ALA A 150 0.69 -9.32 28.50
C ALA A 150 2.03 -8.86 27.91
N VAL A 151 1.99 -8.04 26.87
CA VAL A 151 3.20 -7.59 26.17
C VAL A 151 3.65 -6.21 26.66
N PHE A 152 2.71 -5.26 26.81
CA PHE A 152 3.02 -3.85 27.06
C PHE A 152 2.77 -3.40 28.50
N GLY A 153 2.11 -4.24 29.31
CA GLY A 153 1.78 -3.87 30.67
C GLY A 153 0.73 -2.76 30.74
N GLU A 154 0.95 -1.82 31.63
CA GLU A 154 0.00 -0.74 31.92
C GLU A 154 0.10 0.48 31.00
N HIS A 155 1.02 0.47 30.04
CA HIS A 155 1.25 1.59 29.12
C HIS A 155 1.30 1.11 27.68
N LEU A 156 0.30 1.48 26.89
CA LEU A 156 0.26 1.21 25.45
C LEU A 156 0.50 2.52 24.70
N ASP A 157 1.53 2.56 23.88
CA ASP A 157 1.86 3.80 23.13
C ASP A 157 0.87 4.05 22.01
N ILE A 158 0.67 3.07 21.12
CA ILE A 158 -0.15 3.25 19.92
C ILE A 158 -1.07 2.03 19.73
N HIS A 159 -2.36 2.28 19.51
CA HIS A 159 -3.35 1.27 19.16
C HIS A 159 -3.95 1.61 17.80
N THR A 160 -4.01 0.65 16.87
CA THR A 160 -4.50 0.89 15.52
C THR A 160 -5.64 -0.07 15.18
N GLY A 161 -6.52 0.38 14.27
CA GLY A 161 -7.63 -0.44 13.77
C GLY A 161 -8.50 0.34 12.80
N GLY A 162 -9.55 -0.29 12.31
CA GLY A 162 -10.54 0.40 11.52
C GLY A 162 -11.41 1.32 12.38
N ILE A 163 -12.01 2.33 11.76
CA ILE A 163 -12.87 3.29 12.48
C ILE A 163 -14.04 2.59 13.18
N ASP A 164 -14.50 1.47 12.65
CA ASP A 164 -15.57 0.67 13.25
C ASP A 164 -15.15 0.01 14.57
N LEU A 165 -13.85 -0.07 14.84
CA LEU A 165 -13.33 -0.61 16.10
C LEU A 165 -13.19 0.46 17.19
N ALA A 166 -13.27 1.75 16.85
CA ALA A 166 -13.13 2.82 17.85
C ALA A 166 -14.15 2.65 18.96
N PHE A 167 -15.41 2.37 18.58
CA PHE A 167 -16.49 2.09 19.52
C PHE A 167 -17.35 0.96 18.95
N PRO A 168 -17.71 -0.05 19.75
CA PRO A 168 -17.38 -0.16 21.18
C PRO A 168 -16.04 -0.84 21.52
N HIS A 169 -15.35 -1.47 20.55
CA HIS A 169 -14.24 -2.40 20.84
C HIS A 169 -13.07 -1.72 21.57
N HIS A 170 -12.46 -0.69 20.98
CA HIS A 170 -11.31 0.01 21.58
C HIS A 170 -11.71 0.77 22.84
N GLU A 171 -12.92 1.34 22.87
CA GLU A 171 -13.46 1.99 24.08
C GLU A 171 -13.54 0.99 25.23
N ASN A 172 -14.04 -0.22 24.96
CA ASN A 172 -14.15 -1.26 25.96
C ASN A 172 -12.78 -1.78 26.41
N GLU A 173 -11.80 -1.82 25.49
CA GLU A 173 -10.41 -2.15 25.86
C GLU A 173 -9.84 -1.13 26.85
N ILE A 174 -10.07 0.17 26.59
CA ILE A 174 -9.64 1.24 27.52
C ILE A 174 -10.22 0.99 28.93
N ALA A 175 -11.55 0.78 29.00
CA ALA A 175 -12.23 0.54 30.28
C ALA A 175 -11.64 -0.70 30.99
N GLN A 176 -11.49 -1.80 30.26
CA GLN A 176 -10.97 -3.06 30.82
C GLN A 176 -9.53 -2.91 31.31
N CYS A 177 -8.66 -2.30 30.52
CA CYS A 177 -7.25 -2.18 30.90
C CYS A 177 -7.05 -1.19 32.05
N GLU A 178 -7.75 -0.07 32.06
CA GLU A 178 -7.65 0.89 33.15
C GLU A 178 -8.23 0.32 34.44
N ALA A 179 -9.30 -0.46 34.35
CA ALA A 179 -9.85 -1.18 35.50
C ALA A 179 -8.90 -2.27 36.03
N TYR A 180 -8.27 -3.00 35.14
CA TYR A 180 -7.30 -4.05 35.49
C TYR A 180 -6.05 -3.47 36.15
N HIS A 181 -5.43 -2.48 35.50
CA HIS A 181 -4.16 -1.91 35.92
C HIS A 181 -4.33 -0.85 37.01
N GLN A 182 -5.55 -0.36 37.24
CA GLN A 182 -5.85 0.75 38.18
C GLN A 182 -4.98 1.98 37.82
N CYS A 183 -4.91 2.32 36.54
CA CYS A 183 -4.19 3.48 36.03
C CYS A 183 -5.15 4.49 35.43
N GLU A 184 -4.69 5.73 35.31
CA GLU A 184 -5.52 6.83 34.79
C GLU A 184 -5.62 6.83 33.28
N GLN A 185 -4.56 6.37 32.58
CA GLN A 185 -4.52 6.35 31.12
C GLN A 185 -3.68 5.17 30.67
N TRP A 186 -4.33 4.18 30.07
CA TRP A 186 -3.65 2.99 29.54
C TRP A 186 -3.05 3.24 28.17
N GLY A 187 -3.81 3.80 27.21
CA GLY A 187 -3.39 4.00 25.84
C GLY A 187 -3.18 5.47 25.52
N ASN A 188 -2.09 5.78 24.77
CA ASN A 188 -1.74 7.16 24.46
C ASN A 188 -2.32 7.63 23.13
N TYR A 189 -2.17 6.84 22.04
CA TYR A 189 -2.60 7.23 20.70
C TYR A 189 -3.45 6.12 20.07
N PHE A 190 -4.59 6.52 19.53
CA PHE A 190 -5.50 5.61 18.83
C PHE A 190 -5.62 6.09 17.38
N LEU A 191 -5.17 5.27 16.42
CA LEU A 191 -5.20 5.58 15.01
C LEU A 191 -6.26 4.71 14.33
N HIS A 192 -7.29 5.36 13.77
CA HIS A 192 -8.41 4.65 13.16
C HIS A 192 -8.46 4.95 11.66
N SER A 193 -8.35 3.91 10.84
CA SER A 193 -8.43 4.03 9.39
C SER A 193 -9.89 4.07 8.93
N GLY A 194 -10.14 4.86 7.88
CA GLY A 194 -11.45 4.89 7.24
C GLY A 194 -11.73 3.60 6.48
N HIS A 195 -12.98 3.44 6.05
CA HIS A 195 -13.41 2.25 5.33
C HIS A 195 -13.08 2.34 3.83
N LEU A 196 -12.89 1.18 3.23
CA LEU A 196 -12.77 1.02 1.79
C LEU A 196 -14.18 0.75 1.22
N HIS A 197 -14.55 1.54 0.20
CA HIS A 197 -15.84 1.42 -0.48
C HIS A 197 -15.61 1.14 -1.97
N VAL A 198 -16.51 0.36 -2.57
CA VAL A 198 -16.55 0.21 -4.02
C VAL A 198 -17.32 1.41 -4.61
N LYS A 199 -16.90 1.89 -5.78
CA LYS A 199 -17.53 3.01 -6.48
C LYS A 199 -19.04 2.80 -6.60
N GLY A 200 -19.79 3.83 -6.22
CA GLY A 200 -21.27 3.82 -6.28
C GLY A 200 -21.94 3.22 -5.04
N SER A 201 -21.18 2.71 -4.07
CA SER A 201 -21.70 2.19 -2.81
C SER A 201 -21.26 3.07 -1.65
N GLN A 202 -22.20 3.46 -0.80
CA GLN A 202 -21.86 4.15 0.45
C GLN A 202 -21.54 3.16 1.58
N GLU A 203 -21.76 1.88 1.34
CA GLU A 203 -21.51 0.84 2.33
C GLU A 203 -20.07 0.34 2.24
N LYS A 204 -19.48 0.04 3.39
CA LYS A 204 -18.15 -0.53 3.43
C LYS A 204 -18.12 -1.89 2.74
N MET A 205 -16.99 -2.23 2.17
CA MET A 205 -16.77 -3.54 1.55
C MET A 205 -16.87 -4.64 2.60
N SER A 206 -17.76 -5.61 2.40
CA SER A 206 -17.95 -6.71 3.36
C SER A 206 -18.48 -7.98 2.68
N LYS A 207 -18.17 -9.12 3.28
CA LYS A 207 -18.63 -10.43 2.79
C LYS A 207 -20.15 -10.56 2.83
N SER A 208 -20.79 -10.03 3.85
CA SER A 208 -22.25 -10.10 4.01
C SER A 208 -22.99 -9.35 2.92
N LEU A 209 -22.40 -8.28 2.40
CA LEU A 209 -22.98 -7.47 1.33
C LEU A 209 -22.57 -7.94 -0.06
N LYS A 210 -21.66 -8.90 -0.15
CA LYS A 210 -21.13 -9.45 -1.42
C LYS A 210 -20.56 -8.35 -2.34
N ASN A 211 -20.03 -7.29 -1.75
CA ASN A 211 -19.44 -6.14 -2.46
C ASN A 211 -17.93 -6.05 -2.19
N TYR A 212 -17.27 -7.19 -2.02
CA TYR A 212 -15.85 -7.21 -1.69
C TYR A 212 -15.04 -7.86 -2.80
N ILE A 213 -13.75 -7.53 -2.82
CA ILE A 213 -12.74 -8.14 -3.68
C ILE A 213 -11.69 -8.78 -2.77
N THR A 214 -11.34 -10.03 -3.01
CA THR A 214 -10.28 -10.68 -2.23
C THR A 214 -8.92 -10.11 -2.64
N ILE A 215 -7.94 -10.21 -1.73
CA ILE A 215 -6.57 -9.78 -2.04
C ILE A 215 -6.02 -10.62 -3.20
N LYS A 216 -6.32 -11.92 -3.23
CA LYS A 216 -5.89 -12.81 -4.33
C LYS A 216 -6.45 -12.36 -5.68
N ASP A 217 -7.74 -12.00 -5.73
CA ASP A 217 -8.37 -11.50 -6.97
C ASP A 217 -7.78 -10.14 -7.38
N PHE A 218 -7.57 -9.27 -6.42
CA PHE A 218 -6.95 -7.96 -6.67
C PHE A 218 -5.56 -8.12 -7.29
N LEU A 219 -4.73 -9.02 -6.73
CA LEU A 219 -3.35 -9.21 -7.18
C LEU A 219 -3.24 -9.93 -8.53
N GLN A 220 -4.35 -10.45 -9.07
CA GLN A 220 -4.38 -10.94 -10.46
C GLN A 220 -4.43 -9.77 -11.46
N LYS A 221 -4.91 -8.61 -11.06
CA LYS A 221 -5.07 -7.43 -11.92
C LYS A 221 -4.08 -6.31 -11.61
N PHE A 222 -3.63 -6.21 -10.37
CA PHE A 222 -2.83 -5.09 -9.87
C PHE A 222 -1.68 -5.60 -9.03
N SER A 223 -0.63 -4.80 -8.90
CA SER A 223 0.52 -5.14 -8.07
C SER A 223 0.36 -4.62 -6.64
N ALA A 224 1.15 -5.15 -5.72
CA ALA A 224 1.23 -4.65 -4.35
C ALA A 224 1.61 -3.17 -4.30
N ASP A 225 2.57 -2.75 -5.13
CA ASP A 225 3.02 -1.36 -5.18
C ASP A 225 1.90 -0.44 -5.68
N GLN A 226 1.08 -0.90 -6.64
CA GLN A 226 -0.09 -0.14 -7.10
C GLN A 226 -1.12 0.03 -5.98
N PHE A 227 -1.35 -1.02 -5.19
CA PHE A 227 -2.24 -0.94 -4.03
C PHE A 227 -1.69 0.04 -2.98
N ARG A 228 -0.39 -0.03 -2.69
CA ARG A 228 0.24 0.84 -1.71
C ARG A 228 0.17 2.31 -2.16
N MET A 229 0.43 2.59 -3.44
CA MET A 229 0.27 3.94 -3.99
C MET A 229 -1.18 4.41 -3.89
N PHE A 230 -2.14 3.55 -4.21
CA PHE A 230 -3.57 3.84 -4.07
C PHE A 230 -3.89 4.27 -2.62
N CYS A 231 -3.38 3.53 -1.63
CA CYS A 231 -3.60 3.86 -0.21
C CYS A 231 -2.95 5.19 0.18
N LEU A 232 -1.73 5.45 -0.32
CA LEU A 232 -0.97 6.66 0.03
C LEU A 232 -1.62 7.94 -0.51
N ARG A 233 -2.46 7.84 -1.53
CA ARG A 233 -3.12 9.00 -2.13
C ARG A 233 -4.30 9.52 -1.30
N SER A 234 -4.65 8.83 -0.23
CA SER A 234 -5.74 9.23 0.66
C SER A 234 -5.22 9.32 2.09
N ARG A 235 -5.82 10.21 2.88
CA ARG A 235 -5.54 10.23 4.32
C ARG A 235 -6.06 8.93 4.94
N TYR A 236 -5.26 8.31 5.80
CA TYR A 236 -5.61 7.01 6.39
C TYR A 236 -6.96 7.05 7.13
N SER A 237 -7.31 8.19 7.72
CA SER A 237 -8.54 8.36 8.51
C SER A 237 -9.78 8.59 7.67
N SER A 238 -9.64 8.80 6.37
CA SER A 238 -10.75 9.07 5.45
C SER A 238 -11.26 7.80 4.80
N ALA A 239 -12.54 7.79 4.44
CA ALA A 239 -13.09 6.74 3.58
C ALA A 239 -12.43 6.80 2.21
N VAL A 240 -12.16 5.65 1.61
CA VAL A 240 -11.46 5.53 0.33
C VAL A 240 -12.33 4.77 -0.66
N GLU A 241 -12.48 5.32 -1.85
CA GLU A 241 -13.24 4.69 -2.93
C GLU A 241 -12.31 3.88 -3.84
N PHE A 242 -12.62 2.60 -4.00
CA PHE A 242 -11.96 1.71 -4.96
C PHE A 242 -12.71 1.73 -6.28
N SER A 243 -12.00 2.01 -7.36
CA SER A 243 -12.54 1.97 -8.72
C SER A 243 -11.39 1.76 -9.70
N ASP A 244 -11.72 1.44 -10.94
CA ASP A 244 -10.72 1.35 -12.00
C ASP A 244 -10.01 2.70 -12.19
N GLU A 245 -10.74 3.82 -12.08
CA GLU A 245 -10.16 5.16 -12.20
C GLU A 245 -9.15 5.45 -11.10
N THR A 246 -9.47 5.13 -9.84
CA THR A 246 -8.54 5.40 -8.73
C THR A 246 -7.29 4.51 -8.84
N MET A 247 -7.44 3.29 -9.34
CA MET A 247 -6.29 2.40 -9.59
C MET A 247 -5.45 2.88 -10.78
N ASP A 248 -6.08 3.38 -11.84
CA ASP A 248 -5.37 3.95 -13.00
C ASP A 248 -4.54 5.18 -12.58
N ASP A 249 -5.09 6.03 -11.71
CA ASP A 249 -4.34 7.15 -11.15
C ASP A 249 -3.08 6.66 -10.42
N ALA A 250 -3.20 5.63 -9.58
CA ALA A 250 -2.06 5.04 -8.86
C ALA A 250 -1.02 4.48 -9.83
N LYS A 251 -1.47 3.76 -10.87
CA LYS A 251 -0.58 3.25 -11.93
C LYS A 251 0.17 4.38 -12.63
N HIS A 252 -0.53 5.45 -12.99
CA HIS A 252 0.08 6.60 -13.68
C HIS A 252 1.17 7.25 -12.82
N LEU A 253 0.91 7.43 -11.52
CA LEU A 253 1.91 8.00 -10.61
C LEU A 253 3.15 7.09 -10.50
N LEU A 254 2.95 5.79 -10.35
CA LEU A 254 4.08 4.84 -10.27
C LEU A 254 4.89 4.84 -11.57
N ARG A 255 4.23 4.90 -12.74
CA ARG A 255 4.92 5.00 -14.02
C ARG A 255 5.74 6.28 -14.12
N ALA A 256 5.19 7.40 -13.65
CA ALA A 256 5.91 8.69 -13.65
C ALA A 256 7.16 8.62 -12.77
N VAL A 257 7.04 8.01 -11.59
CA VAL A 257 8.18 7.83 -10.67
C VAL A 257 9.24 6.95 -11.33
N SER A 258 8.86 5.79 -11.86
CA SER A 258 9.79 4.83 -12.49
C SER A 258 10.48 5.46 -13.70
N SER A 259 9.72 6.14 -14.56
CA SER A 259 10.25 6.81 -15.73
C SER A 259 11.30 7.87 -15.35
N PHE A 260 11.00 8.69 -14.32
CA PHE A 260 11.95 9.68 -13.82
C PHE A 260 13.23 9.02 -13.29
N MET A 261 13.07 7.96 -12.49
CA MET A 261 14.22 7.25 -11.89
C MET A 261 15.15 6.71 -12.98
N GLU A 262 14.57 6.17 -14.04
CA GLU A 262 15.32 5.65 -15.19
C GLU A 262 16.06 6.77 -15.94
N ASP A 263 15.33 7.85 -16.26
CA ASP A 263 15.90 8.97 -17.02
C ASP A 263 17.01 9.69 -16.23
N ALA A 264 16.76 9.93 -14.94
CA ALA A 264 17.74 10.59 -14.06
C ALA A 264 18.98 9.69 -13.88
N SER A 265 18.80 8.38 -13.72
CA SER A 265 19.92 7.43 -13.61
C SER A 265 20.72 7.37 -14.92
N ALA A 266 20.04 7.37 -16.06
CA ALA A 266 20.68 7.40 -17.36
C ALA A 266 21.50 8.70 -17.55
N TYR A 267 20.95 9.82 -17.09
CA TYR A 267 21.66 11.11 -17.11
C TYR A 267 22.93 11.06 -16.25
N VAL A 268 22.83 10.54 -15.03
CA VAL A 268 23.96 10.40 -14.09
C VAL A 268 25.06 9.54 -14.72
N LYS A 269 24.68 8.46 -15.43
CA LYS A 269 25.60 7.54 -16.09
C LYS A 269 26.15 8.07 -17.41
N GLY A 270 25.73 9.25 -17.87
CA GLY A 270 26.15 9.81 -19.14
C GLY A 270 25.46 9.21 -20.37
N GLN A 271 24.39 8.44 -20.17
CA GLN A 271 23.63 7.80 -21.24
C GLN A 271 22.52 8.69 -21.79
N LEU A 272 22.12 9.71 -21.05
CA LEU A 272 21.14 10.71 -21.47
C LEU A 272 21.84 12.08 -21.54
N VAL A 273 21.70 12.76 -22.67
CA VAL A 273 22.27 14.09 -22.90
C VAL A 273 21.13 15.09 -22.98
N CYS A 274 21.26 16.17 -22.21
CA CYS A 274 20.31 17.28 -22.24
C CYS A 274 21.11 18.60 -22.14
N GLY A 275 20.40 19.73 -22.26
CA GLY A 275 21.01 21.05 -22.09
C GLY A 275 21.47 21.28 -20.65
N PRO A 276 22.13 22.44 -20.39
CA PRO A 276 22.56 22.74 -19.04
C PRO A 276 21.38 22.77 -18.08
N VAL A 277 21.55 22.16 -16.90
CA VAL A 277 20.52 22.14 -15.87
C VAL A 277 20.79 23.23 -14.85
N ARG A 278 19.72 23.76 -14.25
CA ARG A 278 19.81 24.75 -13.17
C ARG A 278 19.96 24.00 -11.84
N GLU A 279 21.22 23.64 -11.52
CA GLU A 279 21.55 22.93 -10.27
C GLU A 279 21.03 23.66 -9.04
N ASP A 280 21.14 24.98 -9.02
CA ASP A 280 20.70 25.81 -7.91
C ASP A 280 19.21 25.60 -7.60
N LEU A 281 18.38 25.58 -8.65
CA LEU A 281 16.94 25.35 -8.51
C LEU A 281 16.63 23.90 -8.07
N LEU A 282 17.40 22.94 -8.58
CA LEU A 282 17.19 21.54 -8.23
C LEU A 282 17.55 21.27 -6.77
N TRP A 283 18.68 21.82 -6.28
CA TRP A 283 19.05 21.73 -4.86
C TRP A 283 18.00 22.37 -3.97
N GLU A 284 17.55 23.57 -4.33
CA GLU A 284 16.48 24.27 -3.59
C GLU A 284 15.20 23.42 -3.54
N ARG A 285 14.83 22.81 -4.68
CA ARG A 285 13.63 21.98 -4.74
C ARG A 285 13.76 20.72 -3.91
N LEU A 286 14.92 20.07 -3.92
CA LEU A 286 15.18 18.90 -3.09
C LEU A 286 15.05 19.23 -1.61
N ASP A 287 15.71 20.30 -1.19
CA ASP A 287 15.68 20.77 0.20
C ASP A 287 14.26 21.10 0.65
N ARG A 288 13.51 21.82 -0.20
CA ARG A 288 12.11 22.15 0.05
C ARG A 288 11.24 20.90 0.14
N THR A 289 11.47 19.93 -0.74
CA THR A 289 10.71 18.66 -0.76
C THR A 289 10.94 17.89 0.53
N GLU A 290 12.19 17.77 0.99
CA GLU A 290 12.51 17.10 2.26
C GLU A 290 11.76 17.73 3.43
N ALA A 291 11.75 19.07 3.50
CA ALA A 291 11.06 19.80 4.56
C ALA A 291 9.54 19.60 4.46
N THR A 292 8.98 19.67 3.27
CA THR A 292 7.53 19.50 3.03
C THR A 292 7.07 18.09 3.37
N VAL A 293 7.84 17.08 2.97
CA VAL A 293 7.52 15.66 3.28
C VAL A 293 7.53 15.45 4.80
N ARG A 294 8.56 15.97 5.48
CA ARG A 294 8.66 15.84 6.94
C ARG A 294 7.47 16.51 7.64
N ALA A 295 7.10 17.71 7.21
CA ALA A 295 5.97 18.45 7.76
C ALA A 295 4.64 17.71 7.51
N ALA A 296 4.46 17.17 6.30
CA ALA A 296 3.24 16.43 5.94
C ALA A 296 3.10 15.15 6.78
N LEU A 297 4.17 14.38 6.93
CA LEU A 297 4.12 13.14 7.73
C LEU A 297 3.95 13.44 9.22
N ALA A 298 4.47 14.57 9.70
CA ALA A 298 4.25 15.02 11.08
C ALA A 298 2.83 15.52 11.32
N ASP A 299 2.09 15.88 10.27
CA ASP A 299 0.69 16.31 10.35
C ASP A 299 -0.25 15.10 10.19
N ASP A 300 -0.28 14.25 11.20
CA ASP A 300 -1.16 13.07 11.26
C ASP A 300 -0.99 12.18 10.02
N PHE A 301 0.26 11.96 9.63
CA PHE A 301 0.61 11.08 8.48
C PHE A 301 -0.11 11.51 7.19
N ASP A 302 0.02 12.79 6.82
CA ASP A 302 -0.53 13.31 5.55
C ASP A 302 0.28 12.75 4.38
N THR A 303 0.03 11.48 4.03
CA THR A 303 0.72 10.83 2.92
C THR A 303 0.34 11.45 1.56
N PRO A 304 -0.92 11.91 1.31
CA PRO A 304 -1.18 12.64 0.06
C PRO A 304 -0.29 13.86 -0.12
N GLY A 305 -0.08 14.65 0.94
CA GLY A 305 0.81 15.82 0.89
C GLY A 305 2.25 15.44 0.64
N ALA A 306 2.73 14.37 1.30
CA ALA A 306 4.10 13.87 1.11
C ALA A 306 4.33 13.38 -0.33
N VAL A 307 3.41 12.57 -0.87
CA VAL A 307 3.49 12.06 -2.24
C VAL A 307 3.44 13.22 -3.24
N ALA A 308 2.56 14.20 -3.03
CA ALA A 308 2.46 15.37 -3.91
C ALA A 308 3.78 16.14 -3.95
N ALA A 309 4.44 16.32 -2.81
CA ALA A 309 5.75 17.01 -2.75
C ALA A 309 6.81 16.27 -3.54
N VAL A 310 6.87 14.93 -3.42
CA VAL A 310 7.83 14.10 -4.17
C VAL A 310 7.52 14.16 -5.67
N MET A 311 6.24 14.10 -6.05
CA MET A 311 5.83 14.18 -7.47
C MET A 311 6.17 15.55 -8.06
N ASP A 312 6.08 16.63 -7.29
CA ASP A 312 6.48 17.98 -7.73
C ASP A 312 7.99 18.04 -8.00
N LEU A 313 8.79 17.44 -7.12
CA LEU A 313 10.25 17.34 -7.32
C LEU A 313 10.56 16.56 -8.62
N ILE A 314 9.90 15.43 -8.82
CA ILE A 314 10.05 14.60 -10.02
C ILE A 314 9.69 15.41 -11.28
N HIS A 315 8.59 16.15 -11.22
CA HIS A 315 8.14 16.99 -12.34
C HIS A 315 9.18 18.05 -12.71
N HIS A 316 9.75 18.75 -11.72
CA HIS A 316 10.81 19.73 -11.95
C HIS A 316 12.08 19.10 -12.51
N GLY A 317 12.47 17.95 -11.95
CA GLY A 317 13.63 17.20 -12.46
C GLY A 317 13.46 16.77 -13.92
N ASN A 318 12.29 16.23 -14.24
CA ASN A 318 11.95 15.81 -15.60
C ASN A 318 11.97 16.97 -16.59
N ARG A 319 11.42 18.10 -16.18
CA ARG A 319 11.34 19.29 -17.04
C ARG A 319 12.74 19.71 -17.50
N GLN A 320 13.73 19.68 -16.61
CA GLN A 320 15.10 20.04 -16.97
C GLN A 320 15.79 18.94 -17.80
N LEU A 321 15.49 17.66 -17.55
CA LEU A 321 16.06 16.56 -18.36
C LEU A 321 15.51 16.53 -19.79
N THR A 322 14.29 17.03 -20.00
CA THR A 322 13.68 17.05 -21.34
C THR A 322 13.92 18.34 -22.10
N ALA A 323 14.55 19.36 -21.46
CA ALA A 323 14.88 20.61 -22.14
C ALA A 323 15.90 20.34 -23.25
N VAL A 324 15.49 20.56 -24.49
CA VAL A 324 16.35 20.32 -25.66
C VAL A 324 17.33 21.48 -25.80
N SER A 325 18.64 21.17 -25.86
CA SER A 325 19.67 22.14 -26.16
C SER A 325 20.46 21.70 -27.40
N LYS A 326 20.79 22.63 -28.20
CA LYS A 326 21.69 22.41 -29.36
C LYS A 326 23.15 22.43 -28.93
N GLU A 327 23.45 22.81 -27.71
CA GLU A 327 24.81 22.86 -27.18
C GLU A 327 25.28 21.45 -26.82
N THR A 328 26.33 20.99 -27.49
CA THR A 328 26.99 19.75 -27.14
C THR A 328 28.14 20.04 -26.18
N GLY A 329 28.28 19.20 -25.13
CA GLY A 329 29.39 19.31 -24.21
C GLY A 329 29.12 20.10 -22.94
N SER A 330 27.84 20.35 -22.60
CA SER A 330 27.48 20.94 -21.30
C SER A 330 27.91 20.04 -20.14
N PRO A 331 28.49 20.59 -19.06
CA PRO A 331 28.83 19.78 -17.90
C PRO A 331 27.57 19.13 -17.29
N ARG A 332 27.71 17.87 -16.89
CA ARG A 332 26.61 17.15 -16.25
C ARG A 332 26.56 17.48 -14.76
N SER A 333 25.35 17.71 -14.27
CA SER A 333 25.08 17.94 -12.86
C SER A 333 24.69 16.61 -12.19
N SER A 334 25.61 15.63 -12.23
CA SER A 334 25.37 14.26 -11.79
C SER A 334 25.05 14.18 -10.29
N VAL A 335 25.68 15.05 -9.48
CA VAL A 335 25.54 14.99 -8.01
C VAL A 335 24.11 15.34 -7.61
N VAL A 336 23.52 16.40 -8.16
CA VAL A 336 22.15 16.79 -7.79
C VAL A 336 21.15 15.74 -8.22
N TYR A 337 21.27 15.20 -9.44
CA TYR A 337 20.36 14.14 -9.91
C TYR A 337 20.57 12.83 -9.11
N GLY A 338 21.80 12.50 -8.78
CA GLY A 338 22.09 11.36 -7.92
C GLY A 338 21.45 11.50 -6.56
N SER A 339 21.49 12.71 -5.99
CA SER A 339 20.86 13.01 -4.69
C SER A 339 19.34 12.92 -4.76
N ILE A 340 18.73 13.45 -5.84
CA ILE A 340 17.28 13.36 -6.06
C ILE A 340 16.86 11.88 -6.20
N VAL A 341 17.58 11.10 -7.00
CA VAL A 341 17.30 9.67 -7.20
C VAL A 341 17.37 8.93 -5.85
N SER A 342 18.43 9.19 -5.08
CA SER A 342 18.58 8.56 -3.76
C SER A 342 17.41 8.92 -2.84
N TYR A 343 17.05 10.19 -2.77
CA TYR A 343 15.94 10.64 -1.91
C TYR A 343 14.62 9.99 -2.31
N VAL A 344 14.29 10.00 -3.60
CA VAL A 344 13.04 9.41 -4.10
C VAL A 344 13.01 7.90 -3.80
N LYS A 345 14.13 7.22 -4.06
CA LYS A 345 14.26 5.79 -3.78
C LYS A 345 14.05 5.50 -2.29
N ASP A 346 14.72 6.25 -1.42
CA ASP A 346 14.63 6.06 0.04
C ASP A 346 13.21 6.33 0.54
N PHE A 347 12.55 7.37 0.02
CA PHE A 347 11.16 7.68 0.35
C PHE A 347 10.23 6.49 0.05
N PHE A 348 10.28 5.98 -1.18
CA PHE A 348 9.38 4.89 -1.57
C PHE A 348 9.77 3.55 -0.92
N ASN A 349 11.07 3.30 -0.71
CA ASN A 349 11.51 2.10 0.01
C ASN A 349 11.00 2.10 1.46
N ALA A 350 11.04 3.25 2.13
CA ALA A 350 10.52 3.38 3.51
C ALA A 350 9.03 3.07 3.56
N LEU A 351 8.31 3.28 2.47
CA LEU A 351 6.87 2.99 2.34
C LEU A 351 6.60 1.59 1.79
N GLY A 352 7.64 0.77 1.64
CA GLY A 352 7.51 -0.62 1.21
C GLY A 352 7.38 -0.83 -0.30
N MET A 353 7.74 0.18 -1.10
CA MET A 353 7.70 0.07 -2.56
C MET A 353 9.11 -0.01 -3.13
N SER A 354 9.39 -1.06 -3.91
CA SER A 354 10.72 -1.34 -4.46
C SER A 354 10.82 -0.80 -5.89
N LEU A 355 11.09 0.50 -6.00
CA LEU A 355 11.24 1.12 -7.32
C LEU A 355 12.52 0.61 -7.99
N GLY A 356 12.36 -0.16 -9.06
CA GLY A 356 13.48 -0.59 -9.89
C GLY A 356 14.17 -1.89 -9.47
N GLU A 357 13.67 -2.60 -8.48
CA GLU A 357 14.12 -3.97 -8.23
C GLU A 357 13.36 -4.91 -9.16
N LYS A 358 13.93 -5.12 -10.32
CA LYS A 358 13.41 -6.14 -11.24
C LYS A 358 13.60 -7.50 -10.59
N GLN A 359 12.53 -8.29 -10.52
CA GLN A 359 12.67 -9.69 -10.16
C GLN A 359 13.60 -10.36 -11.17
N VAL A 360 14.81 -10.70 -10.70
CA VAL A 360 15.79 -11.40 -11.52
C VAL A 360 15.37 -12.86 -11.60
N GLY A 361 14.38 -13.13 -12.44
CA GLY A 361 14.03 -14.51 -12.80
C GLY A 361 14.26 -14.70 -14.29
N ASN A 362 15.14 -15.56 -14.65
CA ASN A 362 15.42 -16.14 -15.99
C ASN A 362 15.32 -15.22 -17.23
N ILE A 363 15.50 -13.92 -17.05
CA ILE A 363 15.34 -12.92 -18.11
C ILE A 363 16.68 -12.66 -18.86
N SER A 364 17.81 -13.16 -18.34
CA SER A 364 19.13 -12.84 -18.90
C SER A 364 19.29 -13.27 -20.36
N VAL A 365 18.63 -14.35 -20.78
CA VAL A 365 18.71 -14.84 -22.16
C VAL A 365 17.84 -14.02 -23.09
N LEU A 366 16.67 -13.58 -22.62
CA LEU A 366 15.77 -12.70 -23.39
C LEU A 366 16.37 -11.30 -23.56
N TRP A 367 17.13 -10.81 -22.57
CA TRP A 367 17.73 -9.48 -22.59
C TRP A 367 18.78 -9.29 -23.68
N GLY A 368 19.61 -10.29 -23.89
CA GLY A 368 20.63 -10.24 -24.95
C GLY A 368 19.99 -10.02 -26.32
N GLY A 369 18.96 -10.80 -26.63
CA GLY A 369 18.26 -10.72 -27.91
C GLY A 369 17.49 -9.42 -28.12
N THR A 370 16.83 -8.92 -27.07
CA THR A 370 16.07 -7.66 -27.19
C THR A 370 16.99 -6.45 -27.33
N SER A 371 18.15 -6.45 -26.65
CA SER A 371 19.14 -5.36 -26.80
C SER A 371 19.64 -5.28 -28.25
N GLU A 372 19.99 -6.42 -28.84
CA GLU A 372 20.45 -6.48 -30.24
C GLU A 372 19.37 -6.01 -31.23
N LEU A 373 18.11 -6.37 -30.93
CA LEU A 373 16.98 -5.97 -31.77
C LEU A 373 16.75 -4.45 -31.75
N VAL A 374 16.86 -3.84 -30.55
CA VAL A 374 16.73 -2.38 -30.41
C VAL A 374 17.91 -1.66 -31.09
N GLN A 375 19.13 -2.19 -30.94
CA GLN A 375 20.29 -1.62 -31.64
C GLN A 375 20.13 -1.72 -33.16
N PHE A 376 19.65 -2.85 -33.65
CA PHE A 376 19.36 -3.04 -35.07
C PHE A 376 18.30 -2.03 -35.51
N ARG A 377 17.19 -1.91 -34.81
CA ARG A 377 16.15 -0.92 -35.10
C ARG A 377 16.72 0.51 -35.13
N ALA A 378 17.55 0.85 -34.15
CA ALA A 378 18.17 2.18 -34.07
C ALA A 378 19.06 2.47 -35.30
N ARG A 379 19.84 1.49 -35.74
CA ARG A 379 20.70 1.62 -36.94
C ARG A 379 19.85 1.79 -38.19
N VAL A 380 18.80 0.97 -38.36
CA VAL A 380 17.88 1.07 -39.50
C VAL A 380 17.20 2.44 -39.52
N ARG A 381 16.72 2.89 -38.37
CA ARG A 381 16.03 4.19 -38.23
C ARG A 381 17.03 5.35 -38.53
N ALA A 382 18.24 5.27 -38.00
CA ALA A 382 19.28 6.28 -38.25
C ALA A 382 19.61 6.37 -39.74
N TYR A 383 19.74 5.23 -40.40
CA TYR A 383 19.98 5.19 -41.89
C TYR A 383 18.78 5.80 -42.62
N ALA A 384 17.56 5.46 -42.22
CA ALA A 384 16.36 5.96 -42.90
C ALA A 384 16.17 7.48 -42.72
N LEU A 385 16.67 8.04 -41.61
CA LEU A 385 16.58 9.47 -41.30
C LEU A 385 17.83 10.24 -41.76
N ALA A 386 18.93 9.56 -42.10
CA ALA A 386 20.17 10.22 -42.44
C ALA A 386 19.99 11.10 -43.72
N HIS A 387 20.27 12.36 -43.56
CA HIS A 387 20.45 13.24 -44.71
C HIS A 387 21.83 12.95 -45.29
N THR A 388 21.85 12.60 -46.54
CA THR A 388 23.13 12.41 -47.24
C THR A 388 23.72 13.80 -47.50
N ASP A 389 24.53 14.28 -46.55
CA ASP A 389 25.30 15.52 -46.71
C ASP A 389 26.55 15.31 -47.56
N THR A 390 26.52 14.35 -48.51
CA THR A 390 27.65 14.07 -49.36
C THR A 390 27.60 14.82 -50.69
N ASP A 391 27.01 16.03 -50.72
CA ASP A 391 26.98 16.84 -51.92
C ASP A 391 27.84 18.10 -51.78
N THR A 392 29.15 17.93 -51.53
CA THR A 392 30.12 19.01 -51.67
C THR A 392 30.86 18.94 -53.03
N ALA A 393 30.52 18.00 -53.89
CA ALA A 393 31.08 17.95 -55.24
C ALA A 393 30.18 18.77 -56.19
N PRO A 394 30.74 19.59 -57.07
CA PRO A 394 29.95 20.34 -58.05
C PRO A 394 29.22 19.35 -58.98
N ALA A 395 27.92 19.47 -59.02
CA ALA A 395 27.05 18.59 -59.79
C ALA A 395 27.21 18.90 -61.30
N PRO A 396 27.27 17.91 -62.17
CA PRO A 396 27.18 18.15 -63.62
C PRO A 396 25.78 18.74 -63.94
N ASP A 397 25.75 19.55 -65.00
CA ASP A 397 24.59 20.36 -65.45
C ASP A 397 23.28 19.56 -65.67
N THR A 398 23.30 18.23 -65.52
CA THR A 398 22.16 17.33 -65.74
C THR A 398 21.63 16.68 -64.52
N ALA A 399 22.03 17.12 -63.27
CA ALA A 399 21.55 16.50 -62.03
C ALA A 399 20.12 16.96 -61.66
N PRO A 400 19.26 16.06 -61.27
CA PRO A 400 17.90 16.45 -60.84
C PRO A 400 17.95 17.37 -59.65
N ASP A 401 16.93 18.26 -59.55
CA ASP A 401 16.71 19.21 -58.49
C ASP A 401 16.94 18.56 -57.08
N PRO A 402 17.80 19.15 -56.24
CA PRO A 402 18.08 18.63 -54.91
C PRO A 402 16.81 18.36 -54.05
N GLN A 403 15.78 19.18 -54.21
CA GLN A 403 14.51 18.96 -53.52
C GLN A 403 13.79 17.69 -53.99
N ARG A 404 13.81 17.44 -55.28
CA ARG A 404 13.21 16.25 -55.92
C ARG A 404 13.95 14.98 -55.50
N ARG A 405 15.29 15.07 -55.39
CA ARG A 405 16.13 13.96 -54.92
C ARG A 405 15.86 13.62 -53.44
N ARG A 406 15.76 14.65 -52.60
CA ARG A 406 15.42 14.47 -51.16
C ARG A 406 14.03 13.84 -50.97
N ARG A 407 13.04 14.29 -51.72
CA ARG A 407 11.68 13.74 -51.69
C ARG A 407 11.68 12.25 -52.08
N ARG A 408 12.38 11.91 -53.17
CA ARG A 408 12.50 10.53 -53.67
C ARG A 408 13.16 9.61 -52.61
N LEU A 409 14.25 10.06 -52.01
CA LEU A 409 14.93 9.30 -50.95
C LEU A 409 14.03 9.10 -49.75
N ARG A 410 13.25 10.11 -49.41
CA ARG A 410 12.31 10.01 -48.31
C ARG A 410 11.19 8.99 -48.60
N GLU A 411 10.67 9.01 -49.80
CA GLU A 411 9.66 8.05 -50.26
C GLU A 411 10.21 6.63 -50.29
N GLU A 412 11.46 6.45 -50.79
CA GLU A 412 12.12 5.15 -50.79
C GLU A 412 12.42 4.58 -49.42
N ARG A 413 12.69 5.44 -48.43
CA ARG A 413 13.05 5.01 -47.08
C ARG A 413 11.83 4.94 -46.10
N GLN A 414 10.68 5.43 -46.55
CA GLN A 414 9.46 5.42 -45.74
C GLN A 414 9.09 4.02 -45.25
N PRO A 415 9.18 2.95 -46.07
CA PRO A 415 8.89 1.60 -45.57
C PRO A 415 9.80 1.13 -44.42
N LEU A 416 11.05 1.61 -44.38
CA LEU A 416 11.97 1.27 -43.29
C LEU A 416 11.52 1.92 -41.96
N LEU A 417 11.05 3.18 -42.03
CA LEU A 417 10.54 3.87 -40.87
C LEU A 417 9.25 3.19 -40.35
N GLU A 418 8.38 2.82 -41.28
CA GLU A 418 7.15 2.10 -40.95
C GLU A 418 7.44 0.74 -40.28
N ALA A 419 8.43 0.01 -40.80
CA ALA A 419 8.87 -1.26 -40.22
C ALA A 419 9.43 -1.05 -38.80
N CYS A 420 10.20 0.01 -38.58
CA CYS A 420 10.70 0.36 -37.24
C CYS A 420 9.56 0.68 -36.25
N ASP A 421 8.52 1.35 -36.73
CA ASP A 421 7.35 1.69 -35.88
C ASP A 421 6.45 0.47 -35.65
N HIS A 422 6.32 -0.43 -36.64
CA HIS A 422 5.64 -1.71 -36.47
C HIS A 422 6.34 -2.56 -35.38
N LEU A 423 7.65 -2.71 -35.52
CA LEU A 423 8.45 -3.48 -34.55
C LEU A 423 8.25 -2.92 -33.11
N ARG A 424 8.22 -1.59 -32.99
CA ARG A 424 8.00 -0.96 -31.67
C ARG A 424 6.62 -1.32 -31.10
N ARG A 425 5.58 -1.30 -31.92
CA ARG A 425 4.21 -1.66 -31.50
C ARG A 425 4.10 -3.15 -31.15
N ASP A 426 4.70 -4.00 -31.96
CA ASP A 426 4.66 -5.45 -31.74
C ASP A 426 5.39 -5.83 -30.45
N LEU A 427 6.53 -5.21 -30.18
CA LEU A 427 7.29 -5.41 -28.94
C LEU A 427 6.51 -4.87 -27.74
N ALA A 428 5.81 -3.75 -27.89
CA ALA A 428 4.99 -3.20 -26.80
C ALA A 428 3.84 -4.16 -26.44
N ALA A 429 3.26 -4.82 -27.45
CA ALA A 429 2.22 -5.84 -27.22
C ALA A 429 2.74 -7.06 -26.47
N LEU A 430 4.06 -7.30 -26.54
CA LEU A 430 4.74 -8.37 -25.80
C LEU A 430 5.36 -7.87 -24.47
N GLY A 431 5.02 -6.64 -24.06
CA GLY A 431 5.52 -6.07 -22.81
C GLY A 431 6.88 -5.43 -22.87
N VAL A 432 7.44 -5.23 -24.09
CA VAL A 432 8.75 -4.58 -24.25
C VAL A 432 8.55 -3.18 -24.82
N HIS A 433 8.79 -2.16 -24.00
CA HIS A 433 8.60 -0.75 -24.41
C HIS A 433 9.93 -0.11 -24.80
N ILE A 434 10.00 0.38 -26.03
CA ILE A 434 11.18 1.09 -26.55
C ILE A 434 10.94 2.59 -26.36
N LYS A 435 11.75 3.23 -25.50
CA LYS A 435 11.79 4.69 -25.37
C LYS A 435 12.73 5.30 -26.38
N VAL A 436 12.27 6.29 -27.11
CA VAL A 436 13.10 7.07 -28.02
C VAL A 436 13.52 8.33 -27.28
N ARG A 437 14.81 8.44 -27.00
CA ARG A 437 15.39 9.61 -26.32
C ARG A 437 16.10 10.49 -27.36
N GLY A 438 15.59 11.69 -27.56
CA GLY A 438 16.24 12.80 -28.29
C GLY A 438 16.84 12.49 -29.65
N SER A 439 17.11 13.53 -30.42
CA SER A 439 17.52 13.38 -31.84
C SER A 439 19.02 13.07 -32.09
N THR A 440 19.83 12.96 -31.03
CA THR A 440 21.30 12.94 -31.21
C THR A 440 22.06 11.80 -30.55
N GLY A 441 21.36 10.83 -29.93
CA GLY A 441 22.02 9.70 -29.28
C GLY A 441 21.48 8.34 -29.70
N PRO A 442 22.25 7.27 -29.56
CA PRO A 442 21.70 5.95 -29.82
C PRO A 442 20.60 5.61 -28.84
N GLU A 443 19.50 5.08 -29.35
CA GLU A 443 18.41 4.54 -28.50
C GLU A 443 19.00 3.44 -27.64
N ARG A 444 19.14 3.70 -26.35
CA ARG A 444 19.88 2.76 -25.49
C ARG A 444 19.11 2.30 -24.28
N GLU A 445 17.83 2.06 -24.37
CA GLU A 445 17.27 1.30 -23.24
C GLU A 445 15.99 0.59 -23.62
N ILE A 446 15.99 -0.68 -23.35
CA ILE A 446 14.85 -1.58 -23.43
C ILE A 446 14.36 -1.77 -22.00
N PHE A 447 13.11 -1.51 -21.76
CA PHE A 447 12.48 -1.86 -20.50
C PHE A 447 11.44 -2.92 -20.80
N PRO A 448 11.69 -4.18 -20.45
CA PRO A 448 10.61 -5.14 -20.45
C PRO A 448 9.74 -4.86 -19.25
N TYR A 449 8.53 -4.44 -19.50
CA TYR A 449 7.45 -4.62 -18.55
C TYR A 449 6.86 -5.99 -18.86
N THR A 450 6.74 -6.81 -17.85
CA THR A 450 6.03 -8.09 -18.02
C THR A 450 4.54 -7.81 -18.22
N THR A 451 3.84 -8.76 -18.80
CA THR A 451 2.40 -8.64 -18.98
C THR A 451 1.66 -8.39 -17.65
N GLU A 452 2.30 -8.72 -16.54
CA GLU A 452 1.77 -8.46 -15.19
C GLU A 452 1.81 -6.98 -14.82
N ASP A 453 2.72 -6.21 -15.42
CA ASP A 453 2.80 -4.75 -15.20
C ASP A 453 1.79 -3.96 -16.05
N LEU A 454 1.13 -4.62 -17.00
CA LEU A 454 0.19 -4.00 -17.94
C LEU A 454 -1.27 -4.43 -17.70
N ALA A 455 -1.52 -5.42 -16.85
CA ALA A 455 -2.87 -5.91 -16.53
C ALA A 455 -3.56 -5.06 -15.46
#